data_430718c7370959fb40c1845c2c5d856c
#
_entry.id   430718c7370959fb40c1845c2c5d856c
#
_cell.length_a   1.000
_cell.length_b   1.000
_cell.length_c   1.000
_cell.angle_alpha   90.00
_cell.angle_beta   90.00
_cell.angle_gamma   90.00
#
_symmetry.space_group_name_H-M   'P 1'
#
loop_
_entity.id
_entity.type
_entity.pdbx_description
1 polymer ?
#
loop_
_entity_poly.entity_id
_entity_poly.type
_entity_poly.pdbx_seq_one_letter_code
_entity_poly.pdbx_strand_id
1 'polypeptide(L)'
;MSGEALKSLGDELQILAGETSARETIERYGFRCGEGLAQKLGLGIVNSVELRDLIPDLLIETGLGRSRAVDVSEDRVVIDFEDSVEAGAVGKVAVPSCRFTSGYLSGLLSSLLDRRFEGTEETCIAAGESSCRHVFTPSKAVFKPANEAPVASECKYCLNEATGYLVKEETGEKSYDVFTENVTHGHQGLCITRDFPTKIRKRYGLERTPIIWLSTAETTEATVAPQNLSALYYQIESFLKKSEKGIVLLSGMEYMISQNSYQSVLKFIQLLNELIAVRGAILLVSLSPLTLDEKDLKTLERELEAFVPNQKVVNMME
;
A
#
# COMPACT_ATOMS: atom_id res chain seq x y z
N MET A 1 22.87 2.70 5.03
CA MET A 1 22.77 2.16 3.65
C MET A 1 23.99 2.64 2.90
N SER A 2 24.67 1.82 2.09
CA SER A 2 25.81 2.31 1.31
C SER A 2 25.33 3.16 0.12
N GLY A 3 26.14 4.14 -0.31
CA GLY A 3 25.81 4.95 -1.49
C GLY A 3 25.62 4.11 -2.76
N GLU A 4 26.43 3.05 -2.92
CA GLU A 4 26.32 2.11 -4.03
C GLU A 4 24.95 1.37 -4.06
N ALA A 5 24.41 1.01 -2.90
CA ALA A 5 23.08 0.38 -2.82
C ALA A 5 21.96 1.37 -3.22
N LEU A 6 22.09 2.64 -2.86
CA LEU A 6 21.15 3.69 -3.29
C LEU A 6 21.22 3.91 -4.80
N LYS A 7 22.44 3.94 -5.36
CA LYS A 7 22.62 4.05 -6.81
C LYS A 7 22.00 2.86 -7.55
N SER A 8 22.33 1.63 -7.14
CA SER A 8 21.75 0.42 -7.77
C SER A 8 20.23 0.41 -7.71
N LEU A 9 19.65 0.81 -6.59
CA LEU A 9 18.18 0.94 -6.46
C LEU A 9 17.63 1.99 -7.44
N GLY A 10 18.33 3.12 -7.60
CA GLY A 10 17.96 4.16 -8.55
C GLY A 10 17.99 3.69 -9.99
N ASP A 11 19.06 3.01 -10.37
CA ASP A 11 19.25 2.47 -11.73
C ASP A 11 18.14 1.45 -12.06
N GLU A 12 17.82 0.51 -11.14
CA GLU A 12 16.75 -0.45 -11.32
C GLU A 12 15.36 0.21 -11.42
N LEU A 13 15.08 1.18 -10.56
CA LEU A 13 13.81 1.92 -10.62
C LEU A 13 13.67 2.71 -11.93
N GLN A 14 14.77 3.26 -12.45
CA GLN A 14 14.78 3.99 -13.72
C GLN A 14 14.46 3.06 -14.89
N ILE A 15 15.00 1.84 -14.87
CA ILE A 15 14.70 0.81 -15.89
C ILE A 15 13.23 0.39 -15.83
N LEU A 16 12.68 0.21 -14.62
CA LEU A 16 11.32 -0.31 -14.41
C LEU A 16 10.21 0.73 -14.64
N ALA A 17 10.43 1.98 -14.22
CA ALA A 17 9.37 2.99 -14.13
C ALA A 17 9.70 4.31 -14.85
N GLY A 18 10.87 4.44 -15.46
CA GLY A 18 11.36 5.67 -16.08
C GLY A 18 11.94 6.67 -15.07
N GLU A 19 12.66 7.66 -15.58
CA GLU A 19 13.48 8.58 -14.77
C GLU A 19 12.66 9.39 -13.76
N THR A 20 11.52 9.96 -14.17
CA THR A 20 10.68 10.80 -13.30
C THR A 20 10.11 10.00 -12.13
N SER A 21 9.49 8.85 -12.42
CA SER A 21 8.90 7.99 -11.38
C SER A 21 9.95 7.39 -10.45
N ALA A 22 11.15 7.08 -10.96
CA ALA A 22 12.27 6.61 -10.14
C ALA A 22 12.70 7.68 -9.12
N ARG A 23 12.89 8.93 -9.57
CA ARG A 23 13.26 10.07 -8.72
C ARG A 23 12.24 10.30 -7.61
N GLU A 24 10.95 10.37 -7.95
CA GLU A 24 9.86 10.54 -6.98
C GLU A 24 9.80 9.38 -5.97
N THR A 25 10.04 8.15 -6.43
CA THR A 25 10.01 6.96 -5.57
C THR A 25 11.17 6.97 -4.58
N ILE A 26 12.38 7.33 -5.01
CA ILE A 26 13.55 7.43 -4.13
C ILE A 26 13.36 8.54 -3.08
N GLU A 27 12.85 9.69 -3.49
CA GLU A 27 12.58 10.80 -2.58
C GLU A 27 11.53 10.43 -1.52
N ARG A 28 10.41 9.79 -1.93
CA ARG A 28 9.40 9.27 -0.99
C ARG A 28 9.93 8.19 -0.06
N TYR A 29 10.78 7.30 -0.58
CA TYR A 29 11.43 6.28 0.24
C TYR A 29 12.33 6.92 1.29
N GLY A 30 13.15 7.91 0.88
CA GLY A 30 13.94 8.72 1.80
C GLY A 30 13.08 9.36 2.88
N PHE A 31 11.97 10.01 2.50
CA PHE A 31 11.06 10.66 3.44
C PHE A 31 10.58 9.70 4.54
N ARG A 32 10.12 8.51 4.15
CA ARG A 32 9.69 7.48 5.12
C ARG A 32 10.81 6.99 6.03
N CYS A 33 12.04 6.89 5.50
CA CYS A 33 13.20 6.51 6.31
C CYS A 33 13.51 7.58 7.37
N GLY A 34 13.38 8.86 7.03
CA GLY A 34 13.58 9.98 7.95
C GLY A 34 12.51 10.04 9.06
N GLU A 35 11.24 9.88 8.70
CA GLU A 35 10.15 9.76 9.69
C GLU A 35 10.37 8.57 10.62
N GLY A 36 10.71 7.40 10.06
CA GLY A 36 10.95 6.18 10.83
C GLY A 36 12.13 6.32 11.80
N LEU A 37 13.17 7.08 11.45
CA LEU A 37 14.27 7.37 12.37
C LEU A 37 13.81 8.20 13.55
N ALA A 38 13.10 9.31 13.32
CA ALA A 38 12.59 10.17 14.37
C ALA A 38 11.71 9.38 15.37
N GLN A 39 10.82 8.54 14.85
CA GLN A 39 9.97 7.66 15.66
C GLN A 39 10.79 6.63 16.47
N LYS A 40 11.76 5.96 15.83
CA LYS A 40 12.60 4.94 16.47
C LYS A 40 13.46 5.50 17.60
N LEU A 41 13.96 6.72 17.45
CA LEU A 41 14.77 7.40 18.47
C LEU A 41 13.91 8.02 19.57
N GLY A 42 12.58 8.02 19.43
CA GLY A 42 11.66 8.65 20.38
C GLY A 42 11.88 10.16 20.47
N LEU A 43 12.40 10.78 19.41
CA LEU A 43 12.63 12.21 19.34
C LEU A 43 11.27 12.93 19.34
N GLY A 44 11.04 13.73 20.38
CA GLY A 44 9.86 14.62 20.42
C GLY A 44 10.06 15.85 19.53
N ILE A 45 9.09 16.78 19.62
CA ILE A 45 9.19 18.08 18.94
C ILE A 45 10.39 18.85 19.52
N VAL A 46 11.29 19.30 18.65
CA VAL A 46 12.50 20.04 19.01
C VAL A 46 12.41 21.49 18.57
N ASN A 47 13.11 22.38 19.29
CA ASN A 47 13.22 23.78 18.88
C ASN A 47 14.38 24.01 17.89
N SER A 48 14.46 25.18 17.30
CA SER A 48 15.45 25.54 16.28
C SER A 48 16.90 25.42 16.75
N VAL A 49 17.18 25.62 18.04
CA VAL A 49 18.53 25.52 18.60
C VAL A 49 18.91 24.06 18.74
N GLU A 50 18.05 23.27 19.34
CA GLU A 50 18.25 21.81 19.47
C GLU A 50 18.41 21.15 18.11
N LEU A 51 17.61 21.55 17.12
CA LEU A 51 17.70 21.02 15.77
C LEU A 51 19.06 21.29 15.12
N ARG A 52 19.62 22.49 15.30
CA ARG A 52 20.92 22.86 14.74
C ARG A 52 22.05 21.98 15.28
N ASP A 53 21.99 21.60 16.53
CA ASP A 53 22.99 20.74 17.18
C ASP A 53 22.75 19.26 16.85
N LEU A 54 21.49 18.84 16.72
CA LEU A 54 21.11 17.45 16.50
C LEU A 54 21.40 16.95 15.08
N ILE A 55 21.15 17.78 14.05
CA ILE A 55 21.24 17.37 12.64
C ILE A 55 22.67 16.88 12.27
N PRO A 56 23.77 17.57 12.62
CA PRO A 56 25.11 17.12 12.29
C PRO A 56 25.42 15.72 12.83
N ASP A 57 25.07 15.45 14.08
CA ASP A 57 25.32 14.16 14.73
C ASP A 57 24.48 13.04 14.07
N LEU A 58 23.22 13.29 13.79
CA LEU A 58 22.35 12.31 13.11
C LEU A 58 22.86 11.98 11.70
N LEU A 59 23.40 12.95 10.97
CA LEU A 59 23.93 12.72 9.64
C LEU A 59 25.17 11.82 9.65
N ILE A 60 26.04 12.00 10.64
CA ILE A 60 27.22 11.16 10.85
C ILE A 60 26.79 9.74 11.27
N GLU A 61 25.92 9.62 12.28
CA GLU A 61 25.47 8.32 12.80
C GLU A 61 24.71 7.49 11.75
N THR A 62 23.93 8.15 10.90
CA THR A 62 23.20 7.46 9.81
C THR A 62 24.07 7.17 8.60
N GLY A 63 25.27 7.73 8.54
CA GLY A 63 26.21 7.54 7.43
C GLY A 63 25.75 8.22 6.13
N LEU A 64 24.94 9.28 6.21
CA LEU A 64 24.50 10.05 5.03
C LEU A 64 25.57 11.05 4.56
N GLY A 65 26.43 11.49 5.48
CA GLY A 65 27.51 12.42 5.19
C GLY A 65 27.82 13.34 6.35
N ARG A 66 28.59 14.37 6.10
CA ARG A 66 28.94 15.42 7.08
C ARG A 66 28.39 16.76 6.63
N SER A 67 27.65 17.42 7.54
CA SER A 67 27.20 18.78 7.30
C SER A 67 28.32 19.77 7.59
N ARG A 68 28.48 20.73 6.69
CA ARG A 68 29.38 21.90 6.89
C ARG A 68 28.68 22.98 7.69
N ALA A 69 27.38 23.18 7.45
CA ALA A 69 26.59 24.20 8.10
C ALA A 69 25.12 23.76 8.16
N VAL A 70 24.46 24.13 9.26
CA VAL A 70 23.01 23.99 9.45
C VAL A 70 22.48 25.35 9.89
N ASP A 71 21.60 25.94 9.09
CA ASP A 71 20.90 27.19 9.41
C ASP A 71 19.41 26.93 9.54
N VAL A 72 18.85 27.35 10.67
CA VAL A 72 17.45 27.08 11.03
C VAL A 72 16.75 28.40 11.33
N SER A 73 15.72 28.72 10.55
CA SER A 73 14.79 29.82 10.78
C SER A 73 13.35 29.30 10.87
N GLU A 74 12.38 30.16 11.20
CA GLU A 74 10.97 29.74 11.35
C GLU A 74 10.40 29.11 10.08
N ASP A 75 10.78 29.62 8.91
CA ASP A 75 10.20 29.22 7.62
C ASP A 75 11.21 28.55 6.68
N ARG A 76 12.42 28.29 7.15
CA ARG A 76 13.47 27.72 6.30
C ARG A 76 14.52 27.00 7.12
N VAL A 77 14.88 25.79 6.68
CA VAL A 77 16.06 25.06 7.16
C VAL A 77 17.01 24.86 6.00
N VAL A 78 18.28 25.22 6.17
CA VAL A 78 19.33 25.01 5.14
C VAL A 78 20.39 24.10 5.72
N ILE A 79 20.77 23.07 4.97
CA ILE A 79 21.81 22.11 5.34
C ILE A 79 22.80 22.02 4.20
N ASP A 80 24.05 22.42 4.47
CA ASP A 80 25.16 22.30 3.54
C ASP A 80 25.99 21.07 3.90
N PHE A 81 26.20 20.17 2.95
CA PHE A 81 27.05 18.99 3.07
C PHE A 81 28.40 19.23 2.44
N GLU A 82 29.48 18.98 3.17
CA GLU A 82 30.85 18.92 2.63
C GLU A 82 31.20 17.53 2.09
N ASP A 83 30.47 16.50 2.55
CA ASP A 83 30.64 15.11 2.15
C ASP A 83 29.28 14.44 2.12
N SER A 84 28.84 14.00 0.94
CA SER A 84 27.55 13.34 0.70
C SER A 84 27.77 11.96 0.12
N VAL A 85 27.33 10.94 0.84
CA VAL A 85 27.45 9.54 0.41
C VAL A 85 26.64 9.28 -0.86
N GLU A 86 25.49 9.92 -1.02
CA GLU A 86 24.67 9.78 -2.24
C GLU A 86 25.36 10.45 -3.44
N ALA A 87 25.85 11.69 -3.31
CA ALA A 87 26.58 12.37 -4.38
C ALA A 87 27.83 11.60 -4.80
N GLY A 88 28.57 11.04 -3.83
CA GLY A 88 29.77 10.25 -4.10
C GLY A 88 29.48 8.97 -4.90
N ALA A 89 28.32 8.36 -4.70
CA ALA A 89 27.94 7.11 -5.36
C ALA A 89 27.37 7.33 -6.78
N VAL A 90 26.61 8.42 -6.99
CA VAL A 90 25.95 8.69 -8.28
C VAL A 90 26.98 9.01 -9.38
N GLY A 91 28.12 9.61 -9.02
CA GLY A 91 29.13 10.04 -9.97
C GLY A 91 28.80 11.40 -10.60
N LYS A 92 29.41 11.74 -11.75
CA LYS A 92 29.20 13.04 -12.39
C LYS A 92 27.83 13.11 -13.08
N VAL A 93 27.06 14.12 -12.73
CA VAL A 93 25.72 14.41 -13.32
C VAL A 93 25.63 15.88 -13.73
N ALA A 94 24.64 16.21 -14.55
CA ALA A 94 24.42 17.57 -15.02
C ALA A 94 23.58 18.45 -14.08
N VAL A 95 22.82 17.82 -13.18
CA VAL A 95 21.87 18.49 -12.27
C VAL A 95 21.92 17.87 -10.89
N PRO A 96 21.51 18.59 -9.82
CA PRO A 96 21.43 18.05 -8.47
C PRO A 96 20.63 16.72 -8.41
N SER A 97 21.20 15.73 -7.69
CA SER A 97 20.72 14.33 -7.78
C SER A 97 20.57 13.61 -6.44
N CYS A 98 20.82 14.27 -5.29
CA CYS A 98 20.69 13.67 -3.96
C CYS A 98 19.22 13.57 -3.50
N ARG A 99 18.42 12.77 -4.22
CA ARG A 99 16.97 12.66 -4.00
C ARG A 99 16.62 11.94 -2.71
N PHE A 100 17.33 10.85 -2.41
CA PHE A 100 17.13 10.14 -1.15
C PHE A 100 17.43 11.04 0.04
N THR A 101 18.56 11.77 0.03
CA THR A 101 18.98 12.69 1.10
C THR A 101 17.95 13.81 1.28
N SER A 102 17.46 14.42 0.19
CA SER A 102 16.41 15.44 0.24
C SER A 102 15.14 14.90 0.89
N GLY A 103 14.67 13.72 0.46
CA GLY A 103 13.52 13.07 1.04
C GLY A 103 13.72 12.73 2.52
N TYR A 104 14.84 12.11 2.86
CA TYR A 104 15.17 11.70 4.22
C TYR A 104 15.15 12.87 5.21
N LEU A 105 15.79 13.96 4.86
CA LEU A 105 15.80 15.17 5.69
C LEU A 105 14.42 15.83 5.75
N SER A 106 13.65 15.83 4.65
CA SER A 106 12.27 16.30 4.67
C SER A 106 11.41 15.53 5.66
N GLY A 107 11.52 14.20 5.70
CA GLY A 107 10.78 13.34 6.63
C GLY A 107 11.23 13.53 8.07
N LEU A 108 12.52 13.59 8.32
CA LEU A 108 13.11 13.85 9.65
C LEU A 108 12.67 15.21 10.19
N LEU A 109 12.84 16.28 9.41
CA LEU A 109 12.43 17.64 9.80
C LEU A 109 10.93 17.74 10.04
N SER A 110 10.13 17.06 9.21
CA SER A 110 8.68 17.06 9.37
C SER A 110 8.24 16.46 10.70
N SER A 111 8.91 15.38 11.14
CA SER A 111 8.63 14.73 12.42
C SER A 111 9.14 15.56 13.62
N LEU A 112 10.32 16.17 13.50
CA LEU A 112 10.93 16.93 14.60
C LEU A 112 10.28 18.29 14.81
N LEU A 113 9.73 18.90 13.78
CA LEU A 113 9.12 20.25 13.83
C LEU A 113 7.57 20.22 13.78
N ASP A 114 6.97 19.02 13.82
CA ASP A 114 5.52 18.80 13.78
C ASP A 114 4.79 19.58 12.65
N ARG A 115 5.45 19.70 11.51
CA ARG A 115 4.87 20.28 10.30
C ARG A 115 5.61 19.79 9.07
N ARG A 116 4.90 19.64 7.95
CA ARG A 116 5.51 19.14 6.74
C ARG A 116 6.56 20.09 6.19
N PHE A 117 7.75 19.54 5.90
CA PHE A 117 8.81 20.21 5.16
C PHE A 117 9.04 19.53 3.81
N GLU A 118 9.28 20.33 2.80
CA GLU A 118 9.69 19.88 1.47
C GLU A 118 11.08 20.44 1.18
N GLY A 119 11.97 19.56 0.70
CA GLY A 119 13.36 19.86 0.42
C GLY A 119 13.64 20.03 -1.07
N THR A 120 14.53 20.96 -1.39
CA THR A 120 15.10 21.13 -2.73
C THR A 120 16.63 21.17 -2.62
N GLU A 121 17.32 20.40 -3.44
CA GLU A 121 18.79 20.49 -3.57
C GLU A 121 19.13 21.60 -4.56
N GLU A 122 19.77 22.68 -4.08
CA GLU A 122 20.15 23.85 -4.89
C GLU A 122 21.50 23.63 -5.58
N THR A 123 22.49 23.05 -4.86
CA THR A 123 23.81 22.69 -5.40
C THR A 123 24.16 21.26 -5.05
N CYS A 124 24.99 20.62 -5.86
CA CYS A 124 25.36 19.20 -5.68
C CYS A 124 26.83 18.96 -6.06
N ILE A 125 27.55 18.24 -5.20
CA ILE A 125 28.95 17.83 -5.44
C ILE A 125 29.02 16.97 -6.72
N ALA A 126 28.05 16.10 -6.97
CA ALA A 126 27.99 15.28 -8.19
C ALA A 126 27.81 16.14 -9.46
N ALA A 127 27.21 17.32 -9.35
CA ALA A 127 27.07 18.28 -10.44
C ALA A 127 28.29 19.21 -10.61
N GLY A 128 29.34 19.01 -9.80
CA GLY A 128 30.59 19.76 -9.90
C GLY A 128 30.71 20.93 -8.93
N GLU A 129 29.76 21.10 -8.02
CA GLU A 129 29.78 22.13 -6.99
C GLU A 129 30.67 21.72 -5.79
N SER A 130 31.02 22.68 -4.94
CA SER A 130 31.86 22.44 -3.76
C SER A 130 31.14 21.81 -2.58
N SER A 131 29.79 21.83 -2.58
CA SER A 131 28.93 21.27 -1.54
C SER A 131 27.58 20.90 -2.09
N CYS A 132 26.87 19.98 -1.39
CA CYS A 132 25.45 19.75 -1.62
C CYS A 132 24.65 20.63 -0.66
N ARG A 133 23.90 21.58 -1.20
CA ARG A 133 23.04 22.47 -0.42
C ARG A 133 21.60 22.06 -0.56
N HIS A 134 20.98 21.70 0.56
CA HIS A 134 19.57 21.38 0.65
C HIS A 134 18.82 22.47 1.40
N VAL A 135 17.73 22.92 0.82
CA VAL A 135 16.84 23.95 1.38
C VAL A 135 15.47 23.35 1.63
N PHE A 136 15.00 23.43 2.85
CA PHE A 136 13.72 22.90 3.29
C PHE A 136 12.80 24.04 3.69
N THR A 137 11.59 24.04 3.17
CA THR A 137 10.55 25.02 3.50
C THR A 137 9.28 24.30 3.96
N PRO A 138 8.51 24.92 4.88
CA PRO A 138 7.22 24.38 5.26
C PRO A 138 6.28 24.31 4.06
N SER A 139 5.74 23.12 3.82
CA SER A 139 4.72 22.92 2.80
C SER A 139 3.35 23.32 3.35
N LYS A 140 2.55 24.02 2.55
CA LYS A 140 1.14 24.30 2.84
C LYS A 140 0.24 23.08 2.59
N ALA A 141 0.80 22.01 2.05
CA ALA A 141 0.07 20.76 1.86
C ALA A 141 -0.30 20.19 3.24
N VAL A 142 -1.57 19.91 3.44
CA VAL A 142 -2.06 19.24 4.65
C VAL A 142 -1.30 17.91 4.78
N PHE A 143 -0.68 17.68 5.94
CA PHE A 143 -0.01 16.43 6.25
C PHE A 143 -1.03 15.29 6.16
N LYS A 144 -0.90 14.44 5.15
CA LYS A 144 -1.55 13.15 5.16
C LYS A 144 -0.57 12.17 5.80
N PRO A 145 -0.90 11.55 6.94
CA PRO A 145 0.00 10.64 7.61
C PRO A 145 0.44 9.51 6.67
N ALA A 146 1.67 9.02 6.86
CA ALA A 146 2.38 8.07 5.99
C ALA A 146 1.69 6.69 5.82
N ASN A 147 0.52 6.47 6.41
CA ASN A 147 -0.34 5.31 6.16
C ASN A 147 -1.23 5.46 4.92
N GLU A 148 -1.26 6.63 4.28
CA GLU A 148 -1.84 6.70 2.95
C GLU A 148 -0.76 6.28 1.94
N ALA A 149 -0.92 5.09 1.40
CA ALA A 149 -0.29 4.62 0.17
C ALA A 149 -0.26 5.74 -0.89
N PRO A 150 0.62 5.69 -1.92
CA PRO A 150 0.75 6.73 -2.94
C PRO A 150 -0.64 7.21 -3.33
N VAL A 151 -0.81 8.55 -3.46
CA VAL A 151 -2.09 9.13 -3.89
C VAL A 151 -2.59 8.26 -5.02
N ALA A 152 -3.56 7.44 -4.67
CA ALA A 152 -4.18 6.55 -5.61
C ALA A 152 -4.60 7.40 -6.81
N SER A 153 -4.13 7.08 -8.00
CA SER A 153 -5.01 7.23 -9.15
C SER A 153 -6.39 6.91 -8.61
N GLU A 154 -7.36 7.82 -8.74
CA GLU A 154 -8.71 7.70 -8.15
C GLU A 154 -9.10 6.22 -8.14
N CYS A 155 -9.30 5.63 -6.94
CA CYS A 155 -9.53 4.21 -6.81
C CYS A 155 -10.63 3.84 -7.79
N LYS A 156 -10.29 3.09 -8.81
CA LYS A 156 -11.22 2.76 -9.91
C LYS A 156 -12.49 2.10 -9.37
N TYR A 157 -12.35 1.38 -8.26
CA TYR A 157 -13.43 0.67 -7.58
C TYR A 157 -13.37 0.93 -6.07
N CYS A 158 -13.88 2.10 -5.63
CA CYS A 158 -13.99 2.41 -4.21
C CYS A 158 -15.07 1.55 -3.57
N LEU A 159 -14.71 0.75 -2.58
CA LEU A 159 -15.60 -0.13 -1.83
C LEU A 159 -15.74 0.38 -0.39
N ASN A 160 -16.94 0.26 0.17
CA ASN A 160 -17.19 0.57 1.56
C ASN A 160 -16.67 -0.58 2.46
N GLU A 161 -16.04 -0.22 3.56
CA GLU A 161 -15.69 -1.18 4.61
C GLU A 161 -16.97 -1.77 5.24
N ALA A 162 -16.83 -2.89 5.92
CA ALA A 162 -17.93 -3.62 6.56
C ALA A 162 -19.05 -4.07 5.60
N THR A 163 -18.74 -4.27 4.31
CA THR A 163 -19.75 -4.51 3.26
C THR A 163 -19.41 -5.77 2.45
N GLY A 164 -20.45 -6.57 2.20
CA GLY A 164 -20.42 -7.69 1.24
C GLY A 164 -21.04 -7.30 -0.09
N TYR A 165 -20.31 -7.48 -1.19
CA TYR A 165 -20.73 -7.16 -2.55
C TYR A 165 -20.96 -8.38 -3.40
N LEU A 166 -22.06 -8.38 -4.18
CA LEU A 166 -22.32 -9.34 -5.23
C LEU A 166 -21.87 -8.79 -6.58
N VAL A 167 -20.84 -9.40 -7.16
CA VAL A 167 -20.35 -9.11 -8.50
C VAL A 167 -21.00 -10.06 -9.49
N LYS A 168 -22.00 -9.58 -10.24
CA LYS A 168 -22.69 -10.35 -11.26
C LYS A 168 -21.89 -10.34 -12.56
N GLU A 169 -21.37 -11.48 -12.97
CA GLU A 169 -20.50 -11.65 -14.13
C GLU A 169 -20.50 -13.10 -14.63
N GLU A 170 -20.13 -13.30 -15.90
CA GLU A 170 -20.09 -14.64 -16.50
C GLU A 170 -18.70 -15.27 -16.43
N THR A 171 -17.62 -14.48 -16.47
CA THR A 171 -16.23 -14.94 -16.64
C THR A 171 -15.34 -14.84 -15.39
N GLY A 172 -15.82 -14.19 -14.33
CA GLY A 172 -15.02 -13.95 -13.12
C GLY A 172 -13.99 -12.83 -13.23
N GLU A 173 -13.76 -12.24 -14.39
CA GLU A 173 -12.70 -11.26 -14.63
C GLU A 173 -12.87 -9.97 -13.82
N LYS A 174 -14.10 -9.48 -13.73
CA LYS A 174 -14.43 -8.23 -13.06
C LYS A 174 -14.19 -8.28 -11.55
N SER A 175 -14.55 -9.39 -10.90
CA SER A 175 -14.32 -9.56 -9.46
C SER A 175 -12.82 -9.62 -9.13
N TYR A 176 -12.03 -10.25 -9.99
CA TYR A 176 -10.57 -10.24 -9.84
C TYR A 176 -9.97 -8.85 -10.07
N ASP A 177 -10.46 -8.09 -11.05
CA ASP A 177 -10.00 -6.71 -11.29
C ASP A 177 -10.29 -5.82 -10.08
N VAL A 178 -11.52 -5.90 -9.53
CA VAL A 178 -11.92 -5.16 -8.34
C VAL A 178 -11.08 -5.56 -7.13
N PHE A 179 -10.87 -6.85 -6.93
CA PHE A 179 -10.07 -7.40 -5.84
C PHE A 179 -8.61 -6.93 -5.92
N THR A 180 -7.98 -7.10 -7.10
CA THR A 180 -6.58 -6.73 -7.33
C THR A 180 -6.37 -5.24 -7.14
N GLU A 181 -7.27 -4.41 -7.65
CA GLU A 181 -7.25 -2.96 -7.46
C GLU A 181 -7.22 -2.59 -5.96
N ASN A 182 -8.11 -3.17 -5.15
CA ASN A 182 -8.15 -2.91 -3.71
C ASN A 182 -6.92 -3.44 -2.98
N VAL A 183 -6.38 -4.59 -3.37
CA VAL A 183 -5.13 -5.14 -2.80
C VAL A 183 -3.94 -4.23 -3.13
N THR A 184 -3.83 -3.71 -4.35
CA THR A 184 -2.77 -2.77 -4.74
C THR A 184 -2.90 -1.42 -4.03
N HIS A 185 -4.10 -1.05 -3.57
CA HIS A 185 -4.39 0.15 -2.78
C HIS A 185 -4.33 -0.06 -1.26
N GLY A 186 -3.75 -1.17 -0.80
CA GLY A 186 -3.37 -1.39 0.59
C GLY A 186 -4.28 -2.30 1.40
N HIS A 187 -5.31 -2.93 0.79
CA HIS A 187 -6.06 -3.98 1.47
C HIS A 187 -5.27 -5.28 1.52
N GLN A 188 -5.42 -6.02 2.60
CA GLN A 188 -4.87 -7.36 2.75
C GLN A 188 -5.87 -8.35 2.15
N GLY A 189 -5.48 -9.00 1.04
CA GLY A 189 -6.37 -9.87 0.26
C GLY A 189 -6.32 -11.32 0.67
N LEU A 190 -7.48 -11.99 0.66
CA LEU A 190 -7.63 -13.46 0.64
C LEU A 190 -8.48 -13.85 -0.57
N CYS A 191 -7.93 -14.66 -1.46
CA CYS A 191 -8.66 -15.16 -2.63
C CYS A 191 -9.10 -16.61 -2.42
N ILE A 192 -10.38 -16.89 -2.61
CA ILE A 192 -10.95 -18.24 -2.60
C ILE A 192 -11.45 -18.53 -4.00
N THR A 193 -10.96 -19.60 -4.62
CA THR A 193 -11.20 -19.84 -6.04
C THR A 193 -11.31 -21.33 -6.39
N ARG A 194 -12.07 -21.63 -7.44
CA ARG A 194 -12.11 -22.94 -8.08
C ARG A 194 -10.95 -23.13 -9.06
N ASP A 195 -10.40 -22.05 -9.57
CA ASP A 195 -9.28 -22.09 -10.50
C ASP A 195 -7.96 -22.43 -9.81
N PHE A 196 -7.04 -23.06 -10.56
CA PHE A 196 -5.75 -23.45 -10.01
C PHE A 196 -4.91 -22.24 -9.59
N PRO A 197 -4.43 -22.17 -8.32
CA PRO A 197 -3.80 -20.99 -7.73
C PRO A 197 -2.68 -20.39 -8.55
N THR A 198 -1.79 -21.22 -9.11
CA THR A 198 -0.67 -20.75 -9.93
C THR A 198 -1.13 -19.97 -11.18
N LYS A 199 -2.26 -20.35 -11.80
CA LYS A 199 -2.82 -19.62 -12.94
C LYS A 199 -3.33 -18.24 -12.51
N ILE A 200 -4.02 -18.18 -11.36
CA ILE A 200 -4.55 -16.94 -10.79
C ILE A 200 -3.42 -15.99 -10.41
N ARG A 201 -2.39 -16.50 -9.71
CA ARG A 201 -1.20 -15.70 -9.35
C ARG A 201 -0.59 -15.03 -10.57
N LYS A 202 -0.33 -15.83 -11.62
CA LYS A 202 0.32 -15.36 -12.85
C LYS A 202 -0.57 -14.38 -13.64
N ARG A 203 -1.90 -14.62 -13.68
CA ARG A 203 -2.83 -13.80 -14.47
C ARG A 203 -3.07 -12.42 -13.85
N TYR A 204 -3.19 -12.38 -12.50
CA TYR A 204 -3.60 -11.17 -11.77
C TYR A 204 -2.50 -10.57 -10.89
N GLY A 205 -1.26 -11.06 -10.96
CA GLY A 205 -0.14 -10.53 -10.17
C GLY A 205 -0.26 -10.75 -8.65
N LEU A 206 -1.00 -11.79 -8.21
CA LEU A 206 -1.30 -12.06 -6.81
C LEU A 206 -0.22 -12.92 -6.13
N GLU A 207 1.07 -12.59 -6.31
CA GLU A 207 2.21 -13.39 -5.84
C GLU A 207 2.25 -13.55 -4.32
N ARG A 208 1.87 -12.49 -3.58
CA ARG A 208 1.91 -12.45 -2.11
C ARG A 208 0.56 -12.66 -1.45
N THR A 209 -0.51 -12.74 -2.23
CA THR A 209 -1.87 -12.90 -1.73
C THR A 209 -2.13 -14.36 -1.37
N PRO A 210 -2.59 -14.70 -0.16
CA PRO A 210 -3.08 -16.02 0.17
C PRO A 210 -4.21 -16.44 -0.78
N ILE A 211 -4.11 -17.64 -1.33
CA ILE A 211 -5.15 -18.23 -2.19
C ILE A 211 -5.56 -19.57 -1.62
N ILE A 212 -6.84 -19.78 -1.40
CA ILE A 212 -7.46 -21.06 -1.03
C ILE A 212 -8.09 -21.66 -2.28
N TRP A 213 -7.64 -22.83 -2.66
CA TRP A 213 -8.23 -23.56 -3.76
C TRP A 213 -9.39 -24.43 -3.30
N LEU A 214 -10.57 -24.24 -3.87
CA LEU A 214 -11.73 -25.09 -3.64
C LEU A 214 -11.53 -26.43 -4.37
N SER A 215 -10.93 -27.39 -3.69
CA SER A 215 -10.54 -28.68 -4.26
C SER A 215 -10.41 -29.76 -3.18
N THR A 216 -10.59 -31.02 -3.62
CA THR A 216 -10.30 -32.21 -2.81
C THR A 216 -8.95 -32.85 -3.20
N ALA A 217 -8.18 -32.23 -4.12
CA ALA A 217 -6.92 -32.76 -4.57
C ALA A 217 -5.85 -32.66 -3.47
N GLU A 218 -5.03 -33.71 -3.35
CA GLU A 218 -3.82 -33.68 -2.52
C GLU A 218 -2.73 -32.90 -3.25
N THR A 219 -2.30 -31.79 -2.67
CA THR A 219 -1.35 -30.86 -3.27
C THR A 219 -0.66 -30.03 -2.18
N THR A 220 0.42 -29.35 -2.55
CA THR A 220 1.11 -28.39 -1.68
C THR A 220 0.39 -27.04 -1.56
N GLU A 221 -0.60 -26.76 -2.43
CA GLU A 221 -1.41 -25.56 -2.37
C GLU A 221 -2.39 -25.62 -1.17
N ALA A 222 -2.76 -24.46 -0.63
CA ALA A 222 -3.79 -24.37 0.39
C ALA A 222 -5.14 -24.77 -0.22
N THR A 223 -5.71 -25.88 0.22
CA THR A 223 -6.99 -26.41 -0.29
C THR A 223 -8.05 -26.51 0.79
N VAL A 224 -9.29 -26.32 0.39
CA VAL A 224 -10.47 -26.65 1.19
C VAL A 224 -11.48 -27.37 0.31
N ALA A 225 -11.97 -28.54 0.77
CA ALA A 225 -13.04 -29.25 0.07
C ALA A 225 -14.30 -28.37 0.03
N PRO A 226 -14.97 -28.20 -1.14
CA PRO A 226 -16.11 -27.30 -1.28
C PRO A 226 -17.30 -27.66 -0.39
N GLN A 227 -17.38 -28.93 0.06
CA GLN A 227 -18.40 -29.41 1.00
C GLN A 227 -18.12 -28.93 2.44
N ASN A 228 -16.88 -28.58 2.78
CA ASN A 228 -16.47 -28.22 4.14
C ASN A 228 -16.58 -26.69 4.37
N LEU A 229 -17.80 -26.19 4.37
CA LEU A 229 -18.09 -24.75 4.59
C LEU A 229 -17.57 -24.25 5.95
N SER A 230 -17.58 -25.12 6.97
CA SER A 230 -17.09 -24.78 8.31
C SER A 230 -15.57 -24.54 8.33
N ALA A 231 -14.80 -25.39 7.64
CA ALA A 231 -13.35 -25.22 7.52
C ALA A 231 -13.02 -23.94 6.73
N LEU A 232 -13.78 -23.66 5.67
CA LEU A 232 -13.62 -22.45 4.87
C LEU A 232 -13.90 -21.19 5.71
N TYR A 233 -15.00 -21.20 6.48
CA TYR A 233 -15.33 -20.12 7.41
C TYR A 233 -14.21 -19.85 8.41
N TYR A 234 -13.69 -20.91 9.04
CA TYR A 234 -12.60 -20.78 10.01
C TYR A 234 -11.32 -20.20 9.40
N GLN A 235 -10.97 -20.57 8.16
CA GLN A 235 -9.79 -19.99 7.48
C GLN A 235 -10.00 -18.51 7.17
N ILE A 236 -11.19 -18.12 6.71
CA ILE A 236 -11.54 -16.70 6.48
C ILE A 236 -11.49 -15.92 7.79
N GLU A 237 -12.11 -16.44 8.85
CA GLU A 237 -12.09 -15.80 10.17
C GLU A 237 -10.67 -15.63 10.70
N SER A 238 -9.83 -16.67 10.58
CA SER A 238 -8.43 -16.63 11.01
C SER A 238 -7.60 -15.60 10.24
N PHE A 239 -7.87 -15.44 8.94
CA PHE A 239 -7.25 -14.41 8.11
C PHE A 239 -7.71 -13.02 8.56
N LEU A 240 -9.01 -12.79 8.70
CA LEU A 240 -9.56 -11.48 9.07
C LEU A 240 -9.18 -11.03 10.48
N LYS A 241 -8.94 -11.97 11.42
CA LYS A 241 -8.40 -11.67 12.77
C LYS A 241 -6.99 -11.05 12.74
N LYS A 242 -6.21 -11.33 11.68
CA LYS A 242 -4.84 -10.87 11.51
C LYS A 242 -4.72 -9.70 10.55
N SER A 243 -5.80 -9.31 9.89
CA SER A 243 -5.85 -8.26 8.89
C SER A 243 -6.38 -6.96 9.49
N GLU A 244 -5.72 -5.84 9.21
CA GLU A 244 -6.21 -4.51 9.60
C GLU A 244 -7.27 -4.01 8.61
N LYS A 245 -7.05 -4.23 7.30
CA LYS A 245 -7.97 -3.90 6.20
C LYS A 245 -8.14 -5.12 5.31
N GLY A 246 -8.98 -6.05 5.74
CA GLY A 246 -9.18 -7.32 5.04
C GLY A 246 -10.13 -7.20 3.85
N ILE A 247 -9.78 -7.80 2.70
CA ILE A 247 -10.69 -8.02 1.59
C ILE A 247 -10.66 -9.49 1.19
N VAL A 248 -11.84 -10.10 1.07
CA VAL A 248 -12.01 -11.51 0.71
C VAL A 248 -12.71 -11.60 -0.64
N LEU A 249 -12.10 -12.29 -1.61
CA LEU A 249 -12.75 -12.66 -2.86
C LEU A 249 -13.20 -14.12 -2.78
N LEU A 250 -14.50 -14.36 -2.98
CA LEU A 250 -15.09 -15.67 -3.15
C LEU A 250 -15.49 -15.87 -4.62
N SER A 251 -14.62 -16.56 -5.38
CA SER A 251 -14.83 -16.96 -6.77
C SER A 251 -14.96 -18.48 -6.86
N GLY A 252 -16.11 -18.95 -7.33
CA GLY A 252 -16.44 -20.38 -7.38
C GLY A 252 -17.68 -20.73 -6.56
N MET A 253 -18.57 -19.77 -6.36
CA MET A 253 -19.82 -19.95 -5.64
C MET A 253 -20.69 -21.01 -6.31
N GLU A 254 -20.74 -21.06 -7.65
CA GLU A 254 -21.44 -22.06 -8.44
C GLU A 254 -20.98 -23.48 -8.11
N TYR A 255 -19.65 -23.66 -7.96
CA TYR A 255 -19.08 -24.94 -7.57
C TYR A 255 -19.51 -25.31 -6.15
N MET A 256 -19.48 -24.37 -5.21
CA MET A 256 -19.94 -24.62 -3.84
C MET A 256 -21.43 -25.00 -3.82
N ILE A 257 -22.28 -24.35 -4.60
CA ILE A 257 -23.71 -24.67 -4.71
C ILE A 257 -23.90 -26.08 -5.33
N SER A 258 -23.11 -26.45 -6.33
CA SER A 258 -23.17 -27.79 -6.93
C SER A 258 -22.77 -28.92 -5.98
N GLN A 259 -21.97 -28.62 -4.96
CA GLN A 259 -21.45 -29.57 -3.97
C GLN A 259 -22.21 -29.53 -2.63
N ASN A 260 -23.13 -28.55 -2.47
CA ASN A 260 -23.96 -28.36 -1.29
C ASN A 260 -25.38 -28.00 -1.72
N SER A 261 -26.32 -27.88 -0.77
CA SER A 261 -27.58 -27.23 -1.08
C SER A 261 -27.40 -25.69 -1.17
N TYR A 262 -28.20 -25.03 -2.00
CA TYR A 262 -28.23 -23.56 -2.06
C TYR A 262 -28.44 -22.95 -0.67
N GLN A 263 -29.35 -23.50 0.13
CA GLN A 263 -29.67 -23.02 1.49
C GLN A 263 -28.44 -23.09 2.41
N SER A 264 -27.60 -24.13 2.28
CA SER A 264 -26.36 -24.24 3.07
C SER A 264 -25.33 -23.17 2.68
N VAL A 265 -25.19 -22.91 1.37
CA VAL A 265 -24.30 -21.87 0.87
C VAL A 265 -24.83 -20.47 1.20
N LEU A 266 -26.13 -20.23 1.09
CA LEU A 266 -26.74 -18.97 1.50
C LEU A 266 -26.49 -18.68 2.99
N LYS A 267 -26.71 -19.67 3.86
CA LYS A 267 -26.40 -19.54 5.30
C LYS A 267 -24.93 -19.24 5.55
N PHE A 268 -24.04 -19.86 4.79
CA PHE A 268 -22.61 -19.57 4.86
C PHE A 268 -22.31 -18.11 4.46
N ILE A 269 -22.92 -17.58 3.40
CA ILE A 269 -22.80 -16.17 2.99
C ILE A 269 -23.31 -15.22 4.08
N GLN A 270 -24.46 -15.54 4.70
CA GLN A 270 -25.00 -14.75 5.82
C GLN A 270 -24.01 -14.66 6.99
N LEU A 271 -23.44 -15.81 7.40
CA LEU A 271 -22.43 -15.84 8.46
C LEU A 271 -21.16 -15.07 8.08
N LEU A 272 -20.74 -15.15 6.83
CA LEU A 272 -19.62 -14.34 6.35
C LEU A 272 -19.94 -12.85 6.38
N ASN A 273 -21.14 -12.46 5.97
CA ASN A 273 -21.53 -11.05 5.96
C ASN A 273 -21.56 -10.45 7.38
N GLU A 274 -22.03 -11.21 8.36
CA GLU A 274 -21.93 -10.83 9.78
C GLU A 274 -20.47 -10.67 10.23
N LEU A 275 -19.60 -11.63 9.85
CA LEU A 275 -18.17 -11.56 10.18
C LEU A 275 -17.51 -10.33 9.54
N ILE A 276 -17.80 -10.05 8.28
CA ILE A 276 -17.32 -8.89 7.52
C ILE A 276 -17.74 -7.58 8.20
N ALA A 277 -18.99 -7.45 8.58
CA ALA A 277 -19.50 -6.27 9.29
C ALA A 277 -18.80 -6.04 10.62
N VAL A 278 -18.60 -7.10 11.43
CA VAL A 278 -17.91 -7.02 12.73
C VAL A 278 -16.42 -6.69 12.59
N ARG A 279 -15.78 -7.12 11.50
CA ARG A 279 -14.34 -6.92 11.27
C ARG A 279 -14.00 -5.66 10.49
N GLY A 280 -14.99 -4.92 9.98
CA GLY A 280 -14.76 -3.79 9.09
C GLY A 280 -14.12 -4.20 7.76
N ALA A 281 -14.28 -5.47 7.35
CA ALA A 281 -13.66 -6.01 6.15
C ALA A 281 -14.56 -5.85 4.91
N ILE A 282 -14.09 -6.33 3.76
CA ILE A 282 -14.84 -6.33 2.51
C ILE A 282 -14.97 -7.78 2.00
N LEU A 283 -16.16 -8.15 1.54
CA LEU A 283 -16.41 -9.42 0.85
C LEU A 283 -16.84 -9.15 -0.60
N LEU A 284 -16.17 -9.79 -1.54
CA LEU A 284 -16.56 -9.84 -2.95
C LEU A 284 -17.02 -11.25 -3.27
N VAL A 285 -18.26 -11.42 -3.69
CA VAL A 285 -18.81 -12.70 -4.15
C VAL A 285 -19.04 -12.61 -5.65
N SER A 286 -18.29 -13.41 -6.42
CA SER A 286 -18.45 -13.55 -7.87
C SER A 286 -19.48 -14.63 -8.17
N LEU A 287 -20.45 -14.31 -9.00
CA LEU A 287 -21.50 -15.23 -9.41
C LEU A 287 -22.02 -14.91 -10.81
N SER A 288 -22.20 -15.96 -11.64
CA SER A 288 -22.96 -15.86 -12.88
C SER A 288 -24.47 -15.93 -12.58
N PRO A 289 -25.23 -14.85 -12.93
CA PRO A 289 -26.68 -14.85 -12.71
C PRO A 289 -27.42 -15.99 -13.42
N LEU A 290 -26.82 -16.55 -14.48
CA LEU A 290 -27.41 -17.64 -15.28
C LEU A 290 -27.39 -19.00 -14.56
N THR A 291 -26.68 -19.11 -13.43
CA THR A 291 -26.48 -20.38 -12.70
C THR A 291 -27.50 -20.58 -11.56
N LEU A 292 -28.31 -19.56 -11.25
CA LEU A 292 -29.32 -19.60 -10.22
C LEU A 292 -30.70 -19.34 -10.81
N ASP A 293 -31.74 -19.88 -10.17
CA ASP A 293 -33.11 -19.44 -10.47
C ASP A 293 -33.33 -18.01 -9.93
N GLU A 294 -34.39 -17.36 -10.46
CA GLU A 294 -34.72 -15.97 -10.12
C GLU A 294 -34.97 -15.76 -8.62
N LYS A 295 -35.57 -16.73 -7.96
CA LYS A 295 -35.90 -16.68 -6.54
C LYS A 295 -34.64 -16.73 -5.68
N ASP A 296 -33.73 -17.64 -5.99
CA ASP A 296 -32.51 -17.84 -5.26
C ASP A 296 -31.56 -16.64 -5.48
N LEU A 297 -31.48 -16.14 -6.71
CA LEU A 297 -30.73 -14.92 -7.01
C LEU A 297 -31.24 -13.71 -6.22
N LYS A 298 -32.56 -13.47 -6.21
CA LYS A 298 -33.17 -12.38 -5.44
C LYS A 298 -32.95 -12.52 -3.93
N THR A 299 -32.90 -13.75 -3.42
CA THR A 299 -32.60 -13.97 -2.01
C THR A 299 -31.14 -13.58 -1.68
N LEU A 300 -30.21 -13.95 -2.54
CA LEU A 300 -28.80 -13.57 -2.39
C LEU A 300 -28.59 -12.05 -2.53
N GLU A 301 -29.30 -11.39 -3.45
CA GLU A 301 -29.27 -9.93 -3.64
C GLU A 301 -29.77 -9.12 -2.43
N ARG A 302 -30.46 -9.76 -1.48
CA ARG A 302 -30.85 -9.13 -0.21
C ARG A 302 -29.76 -9.19 0.85
N GLU A 303 -28.85 -10.15 0.73
CA GLU A 303 -27.77 -10.35 1.68
C GLU A 303 -26.51 -9.56 1.30
N LEU A 304 -26.34 -9.24 0.03
CA LEU A 304 -25.15 -8.61 -0.53
C LEU A 304 -25.53 -7.37 -1.34
N GLU A 305 -24.73 -6.31 -1.24
CA GLU A 305 -24.91 -5.13 -2.09
C GLU A 305 -24.53 -5.44 -3.54
N ALA A 306 -25.35 -5.00 -4.49
CA ALA A 306 -24.99 -5.15 -5.90
C ALA A 306 -23.77 -4.30 -6.22
N PHE A 307 -22.69 -4.92 -6.69
CA PHE A 307 -21.53 -4.16 -7.15
C PHE A 307 -21.86 -3.40 -8.43
N VAL A 308 -21.79 -2.07 -8.37
CA VAL A 308 -21.96 -1.17 -9.52
C VAL A 308 -20.65 -0.42 -9.75
N PRO A 309 -19.99 -0.54 -10.93
CA PRO A 309 -18.81 0.25 -11.26
C PRO A 309 -19.16 1.76 -11.22
N ASN A 310 -18.33 2.58 -10.56
CA ASN A 310 -18.46 4.05 -10.54
C ASN A 310 -19.56 4.68 -9.69
N GLN A 311 -20.01 4.07 -8.61
CA GLN A 311 -20.67 4.85 -7.56
C GLN A 311 -19.62 5.73 -6.85
N LYS A 312 -19.56 7.03 -7.18
CA LYS A 312 -18.95 8.02 -6.28
C LYS A 312 -19.68 7.95 -4.96
N VAL A 313 -18.97 7.62 -3.88
CA VAL A 313 -19.52 7.65 -2.52
C VAL A 313 -19.93 9.10 -2.25
N VAL A 314 -21.22 9.39 -2.35
CA VAL A 314 -21.79 10.62 -1.81
C VAL A 314 -21.91 10.37 -0.30
N ASN A 315 -20.93 10.89 0.46
CA ASN A 315 -21.05 10.96 1.90
C ASN A 315 -22.29 11.83 2.23
N MET A 316 -23.40 11.20 2.53
CA MET A 316 -24.51 11.86 3.23
C MET A 316 -24.08 11.96 4.70
N MET A 317 -23.43 13.07 5.04
CA MET A 317 -23.43 13.58 6.40
C MET A 317 -24.76 14.36 6.55
N GLU A 318 -25.71 13.81 7.26
CA GLU A 318 -26.72 14.49 8.04
C GLU A 318 -26.63 14.06 9.49
#